data_d847283a1e57665ad6925a2b44146819
#
_entry.id   d847283a1e57665ad6925a2b44146819
#
_cell.length_a   1.000
_cell.length_b   1.000
_cell.length_c   1.000
_cell.angle_alpha   90.00
_cell.angle_beta   90.00
_cell.angle_gamma   90.00
#
_symmetry.space_group_name_H-M   'P 1'
#
loop_
_entity.id
_entity.type
_entity.pdbx_description
1 polymer ?
#
loop_
_entity_poly.entity_id
_entity_poly.type
_entity_poly.pdbx_seq_one_letter_code
_entity_poly.pdbx_strand_id
1 'polypeptide(L)'
;FLALCLVFGVTTYLFYHVYRLLMPFIFLPLPLFIHETKHKIRISLCIVIFFALTALLSLTNFGSGRFSQVAFYKNESLNNTIEKFTIGEGQNNVLVARGFHNKAVVYTREFIRQYLTYYSVDFLFEDKGLPDRYVVPNQGLLFYGFIPILLLFFLYFHPFSKTHKTSWYILYLLLLMPLPAALTNEDSPNLHRSMLMILPLVIMMGVGVHSFWTDSNKKIRNIFIFGISLFIALEFIFFWHQYSIHQISNKPVYRNQGQKELIKYVQNNQRNYETIYMPLDGDLPLYYLFYTQKMDKLEKGIIQKRIKVKSIDNIHFVDGICITDKVVHGELIVGPNTLIVESGDCSEKTDMISEIIVTRSDGTKAYKAVKILQGK
;
A
#
# COMPACT_ATOMS: atom_id res chain seq x y z
N PHE A 1 -21.29 18.35 21.16
CA PHE A 1 -19.99 17.72 20.93
C PHE A 1 -20.15 16.25 20.55
N LEU A 2 -20.82 15.41 21.38
CA LEU A 2 -21.01 13.96 21.13
C LEU A 2 -21.70 13.66 19.80
N ALA A 3 -22.75 14.41 19.45
CA ALA A 3 -23.41 14.26 18.15
C ALA A 3 -22.49 14.57 16.98
N LEU A 4 -21.64 15.60 17.08
CA LEU A 4 -20.62 15.89 16.07
C LEU A 4 -19.60 14.76 15.94
N CYS A 5 -19.11 14.21 17.05
CA CYS A 5 -18.19 13.07 17.03
C CYS A 5 -18.81 11.83 16.35
N LEU A 6 -20.11 11.57 16.60
CA LEU A 6 -20.84 10.49 15.93
C LEU A 6 -20.98 10.76 14.43
N VAL A 7 -21.38 11.99 14.04
CA VAL A 7 -21.51 12.35 12.62
C VAL A 7 -20.18 12.19 11.90
N PHE A 8 -19.11 12.75 12.45
CA PHE A 8 -17.78 12.61 11.84
C PHE A 8 -17.29 11.16 11.83
N GLY A 9 -17.54 10.38 12.89
CA GLY A 9 -17.22 8.97 12.95
C GLY A 9 -17.94 8.14 11.86
N VAL A 10 -19.26 8.35 11.70
CA VAL A 10 -20.06 7.72 10.64
C VAL A 10 -19.58 8.15 9.26
N THR A 11 -19.32 9.44 9.07
CA THR A 11 -18.82 9.99 7.80
C THR A 11 -17.49 9.34 7.42
N THR A 12 -16.53 9.31 8.35
CA THR A 12 -15.22 8.66 8.15
C THR A 12 -15.36 7.18 7.84
N TYR A 13 -16.27 6.50 8.53
CA TYR A 13 -16.60 5.10 8.27
C TYR A 13 -17.08 4.85 6.83
N LEU A 14 -17.87 5.78 6.26
CA LEU A 14 -18.37 5.66 4.90
C LEU A 14 -17.27 5.89 3.85
N PHE A 15 -16.35 6.83 4.10
CA PHE A 15 -15.34 7.21 3.11
C PHE A 15 -14.19 6.22 2.98
N TYR A 16 -13.73 5.59 4.07
CA TYR A 16 -12.54 4.75 3.99
C TYR A 16 -12.67 3.45 4.78
N HIS A 17 -12.51 2.33 4.08
CA HIS A 17 -12.75 0.99 4.61
C HIS A 17 -11.88 0.59 5.82
N VAL A 18 -10.67 1.15 5.97
CA VAL A 18 -9.78 0.90 7.12
C VAL A 18 -10.40 1.40 8.42
N TYR A 19 -11.05 2.56 8.38
CA TYR A 19 -11.73 3.13 9.56
C TYR A 19 -12.93 2.30 10.02
N ARG A 20 -13.52 1.52 9.13
CA ARG A 20 -14.65 0.64 9.49
C ARG A 20 -14.24 -0.36 10.57
N LEU A 21 -13.01 -0.88 10.49
CA LEU A 21 -12.50 -1.79 11.50
C LEU A 21 -12.01 -1.05 12.76
N LEU A 22 -11.35 0.10 12.59
CA LEU A 22 -10.67 0.78 13.69
C LEU A 22 -11.58 1.60 14.59
N MET A 23 -12.56 2.33 14.02
CA MET A 23 -13.35 3.29 14.78
C MET A 23 -14.06 2.72 16.01
N PRO A 24 -14.73 1.55 15.94
CA PRO A 24 -15.36 0.99 17.13
C PRO A 24 -14.35 0.74 18.26
N PHE A 25 -13.16 0.24 17.91
CA PHE A 25 -12.11 -0.09 18.89
C PHE A 25 -11.42 1.15 19.44
N ILE A 26 -11.24 2.22 18.64
CA ILE A 26 -10.69 3.49 19.12
C ILE A 26 -11.55 4.05 20.26
N PHE A 27 -12.88 3.99 20.14
CA PHE A 27 -13.79 4.52 21.14
C PHE A 27 -14.01 3.59 22.33
N LEU A 28 -13.73 2.31 22.20
CA LEU A 28 -14.02 1.29 23.23
C LEU A 28 -13.47 1.62 24.63
N PRO A 29 -12.23 2.12 24.80
CA PRO A 29 -11.70 2.45 26.12
C PRO A 29 -12.17 3.79 26.69
N LEU A 30 -12.80 4.68 25.90
CA LEU A 30 -13.16 6.03 26.35
C LEU A 30 -14.00 6.09 27.64
N PRO A 31 -14.96 5.16 27.90
CA PRO A 31 -15.70 5.15 29.16
C PRO A 31 -14.82 5.02 30.42
N LEU A 32 -13.60 4.50 30.30
CA LEU A 32 -12.66 4.35 31.43
C LEU A 32 -12.10 5.71 31.91
N PHE A 33 -12.16 6.74 31.03
CA PHE A 33 -11.65 8.09 31.32
C PHE A 33 -12.70 9.04 31.88
N ILE A 34 -13.96 8.61 31.91
CA ILE A 34 -15.08 9.45 32.30
C ILE A 34 -15.46 9.14 33.75
N HIS A 35 -15.50 10.17 34.59
CA HIS A 35 -15.85 10.03 36.01
C HIS A 35 -17.38 10.08 36.23
N GLU A 36 -18.08 10.90 35.46
CA GLU A 36 -19.52 11.07 35.62
C GLU A 36 -20.30 9.89 35.00
N THR A 37 -21.10 9.22 35.80
CA THR A 37 -21.90 8.05 35.40
C THR A 37 -22.83 8.34 34.21
N LYS A 38 -23.49 9.50 34.19
CA LYS A 38 -24.38 9.90 33.08
C LYS A 38 -23.62 10.00 31.75
N HIS A 39 -22.45 10.64 31.75
CA HIS A 39 -21.63 10.76 30.55
C HIS A 39 -21.02 9.40 30.11
N LYS A 40 -20.62 8.58 31.08
CA LYS A 40 -20.13 7.23 30.84
C LYS A 40 -21.16 6.37 30.11
N ILE A 41 -22.42 6.36 30.62
CA ILE A 41 -23.51 5.60 29.98
C ILE A 41 -23.79 6.11 28.56
N ARG A 42 -23.85 7.43 28.35
CA ARG A 42 -24.09 8.01 27.02
C ARG A 42 -23.01 7.59 26.01
N ILE A 43 -21.74 7.65 26.40
CA ILE A 43 -20.63 7.27 25.52
C ILE A 43 -20.64 5.76 25.28
N SER A 44 -20.90 4.93 26.31
CA SER A 44 -21.04 3.49 26.11
C SER A 44 -22.17 3.15 25.14
N LEU A 45 -23.31 3.84 25.25
CA LEU A 45 -24.43 3.65 24.31
C LEU A 45 -24.04 4.05 22.88
N CYS A 46 -23.33 5.17 22.71
CA CYS A 46 -22.82 5.58 21.39
C CYS A 46 -21.87 4.53 20.80
N ILE A 47 -20.99 3.93 21.60
CA ILE A 47 -20.10 2.86 21.18
C ILE A 47 -20.91 1.64 20.71
N VAL A 48 -21.91 1.21 21.49
CA VAL A 48 -22.78 0.08 21.11
C VAL A 48 -23.51 0.36 19.79
N ILE A 49 -24.07 1.56 19.63
CA ILE A 49 -24.72 1.97 18.38
C ILE A 49 -23.73 1.93 17.22
N PHE A 50 -22.50 2.39 17.44
CA PHE A 50 -21.46 2.40 16.42
C PHE A 50 -21.06 0.97 16.01
N PHE A 51 -20.89 0.05 16.98
CA PHE A 51 -20.65 -1.37 16.71
C PHE A 51 -21.82 -2.01 15.94
N ALA A 52 -23.06 -1.72 16.33
CA ALA A 52 -24.23 -2.22 15.64
C ALA A 52 -24.31 -1.73 14.18
N LEU A 53 -24.06 -0.45 13.93
CA LEU A 53 -24.00 0.13 12.57
C LEU A 53 -22.87 -0.50 11.76
N THR A 54 -21.70 -0.70 12.36
CA THR A 54 -20.55 -1.36 11.70
C THR A 54 -20.90 -2.79 11.30
N ALA A 55 -21.52 -3.55 12.21
CA ALA A 55 -21.97 -4.90 11.94
C ALA A 55 -23.01 -4.96 10.82
N LEU A 56 -24.04 -4.10 10.87
CA LEU A 56 -25.06 -4.02 9.82
C LEU A 56 -24.48 -3.68 8.46
N LEU A 57 -23.59 -2.69 8.40
CA LEU A 57 -22.96 -2.28 7.12
C LEU A 57 -22.00 -3.35 6.60
N SER A 58 -21.35 -4.13 7.46
CA SER A 58 -20.47 -5.23 7.04
C SER A 58 -21.22 -6.39 6.39
N LEU A 59 -22.52 -6.55 6.67
CA LEU A 59 -23.38 -7.53 6.02
C LEU A 59 -23.81 -7.10 4.61
N THR A 60 -23.61 -5.85 4.24
CA THR A 60 -23.90 -5.36 2.89
C THR A 60 -22.71 -5.56 1.94
N ASN A 61 -22.98 -5.67 0.64
CA ASN A 61 -21.94 -5.72 -0.41
C ASN A 61 -21.03 -4.48 -0.39
N PHE A 62 -21.55 -3.34 0.08
CA PHE A 62 -20.77 -2.11 0.25
C PHE A 62 -19.71 -2.24 1.36
N GLY A 63 -20.02 -2.95 2.46
CA GLY A 63 -19.11 -3.15 3.59
C GLY A 63 -18.02 -4.17 3.32
N SER A 64 -18.36 -5.30 2.70
CA SER A 64 -17.48 -6.47 2.55
C SER A 64 -16.63 -6.48 1.27
N GLY A 65 -17.04 -5.75 0.23
CA GLY A 65 -16.53 -5.90 -1.14
C GLY A 65 -15.00 -5.75 -1.28
N ARG A 66 -14.40 -4.69 -0.73
CA ARG A 66 -12.95 -4.46 -0.87
C ARG A 66 -12.13 -5.35 0.07
N PHE A 67 -12.55 -5.50 1.33
CA PHE A 67 -11.84 -6.35 2.29
C PHE A 67 -11.74 -7.79 1.81
N SER A 68 -12.84 -8.34 1.27
CA SER A 68 -12.85 -9.70 0.75
C SER A 68 -11.87 -9.94 -0.40
N GLN A 69 -11.42 -8.90 -1.09
CA GLN A 69 -10.48 -9.00 -2.22
C GLN A 69 -9.02 -8.98 -1.76
N VAL A 70 -8.72 -8.22 -0.70
CA VAL A 70 -7.33 -7.96 -0.25
C VAL A 70 -6.97 -8.69 1.04
N ALA A 71 -7.88 -9.49 1.59
CA ALA A 71 -7.65 -10.22 2.84
C ALA A 71 -6.50 -11.23 2.69
N PHE A 72 -5.57 -11.22 3.64
CA PHE A 72 -4.33 -12.03 3.59
C PHE A 72 -4.58 -13.53 3.47
N TYR A 73 -5.67 -14.06 4.05
CA TYR A 73 -6.02 -15.48 3.99
C TYR A 73 -6.48 -15.97 2.61
N LYS A 74 -6.70 -15.05 1.66
CA LYS A 74 -7.01 -15.36 0.26
C LYS A 74 -5.77 -15.42 -0.65
N ASN A 75 -4.59 -15.22 -0.09
CA ASN A 75 -3.36 -15.32 -0.83
C ASN A 75 -3.13 -16.74 -1.31
N GLU A 76 -3.13 -16.95 -2.63
CA GLU A 76 -2.93 -18.27 -3.24
C GLU A 76 -1.55 -18.85 -2.90
N SER A 77 -0.51 -18.03 -2.84
CA SER A 77 0.84 -18.49 -2.48
C SER A 77 0.89 -19.07 -1.06
N LEU A 78 0.13 -18.47 -0.14
CA LEU A 78 0.03 -18.96 1.23
C LEU A 78 -0.73 -20.28 1.30
N ASN A 79 -1.82 -20.41 0.56
CA ASN A 79 -2.59 -21.65 0.48
C ASN A 79 -1.77 -22.78 -0.17
N ASN A 80 -1.05 -22.49 -1.25
CA ASN A 80 -0.15 -23.45 -1.90
C ASN A 80 0.99 -23.90 -0.96
N THR A 81 1.49 -23.00 -0.13
CA THR A 81 2.50 -23.33 0.90
C THR A 81 1.94 -24.28 1.96
N ILE A 82 0.71 -24.03 2.46
CA ILE A 82 0.02 -24.92 3.40
C ILE A 82 -0.13 -26.31 2.78
N GLU A 83 -0.62 -26.37 1.53
CA GLU A 83 -0.82 -27.63 0.83
C GLU A 83 0.49 -28.40 0.66
N LYS A 84 1.55 -27.73 0.19
CA LYS A 84 2.88 -28.33 -0.01
C LYS A 84 3.44 -28.94 1.29
N PHE A 85 3.38 -28.21 2.41
CA PHE A 85 3.88 -28.72 3.69
C PHE A 85 2.99 -29.83 4.25
N THR A 86 1.66 -29.69 4.12
CA THR A 86 0.72 -30.72 4.59
C THR A 86 0.91 -32.04 3.81
N ILE A 87 1.12 -31.99 2.49
CA ILE A 87 1.35 -33.17 1.67
C ILE A 87 2.73 -33.80 2.02
N GLY A 88 3.78 -32.97 2.11
CA GLY A 88 5.14 -33.44 2.37
C GLY A 88 5.29 -34.15 3.73
N GLU A 89 4.74 -33.59 4.80
CA GLU A 89 4.77 -34.19 6.14
C GLU A 89 3.71 -35.27 6.34
N GLY A 90 2.55 -35.15 5.69
CA GLY A 90 1.43 -36.08 5.81
C GLY A 90 1.77 -37.50 5.36
N GLN A 91 2.79 -37.67 4.51
CA GLN A 91 3.31 -38.98 4.12
C GLN A 91 3.93 -39.74 5.31
N ASN A 92 4.50 -39.02 6.27
CA ASN A 92 5.15 -39.60 7.44
C ASN A 92 4.26 -39.62 8.66
N ASN A 93 3.56 -38.53 8.97
CA ASN A 93 2.68 -38.43 10.13
C ASN A 93 1.56 -37.37 9.91
N VAL A 94 0.36 -37.85 9.63
CA VAL A 94 -0.83 -37.03 9.35
C VAL A 94 -1.22 -36.14 10.55
N LEU A 95 -1.06 -36.63 11.79
CA LEU A 95 -1.43 -35.88 13.00
C LEU A 95 -0.49 -34.69 13.21
N VAL A 96 0.81 -34.91 13.01
CA VAL A 96 1.81 -33.85 13.09
C VAL A 96 1.57 -32.79 12.00
N ALA A 97 1.39 -33.22 10.76
CA ALA A 97 1.10 -32.30 9.64
C ALA A 97 -0.17 -31.46 9.92
N ARG A 98 -1.26 -32.06 10.40
CA ARG A 98 -2.48 -31.34 10.77
C ARG A 98 -2.31 -30.45 11.99
N GLY A 99 -1.44 -30.79 12.93
CA GLY A 99 -1.14 -29.97 14.11
C GLY A 99 -0.37 -28.68 13.75
N PHE A 100 0.67 -28.79 12.94
CA PHE A 100 1.60 -27.68 12.65
C PHE A 100 1.31 -26.93 11.37
N HIS A 101 0.72 -27.56 10.36
CA HIS A 101 0.45 -26.97 9.04
C HIS A 101 -1.04 -26.78 8.73
N ASN A 102 -1.88 -26.69 9.75
CA ASN A 102 -3.28 -26.32 9.54
C ASN A 102 -3.43 -24.81 9.25
N LYS A 103 -4.55 -24.45 8.62
CA LYS A 103 -4.85 -23.06 8.25
C LYS A 103 -4.80 -22.09 9.43
N ALA A 104 -5.25 -22.50 10.62
CA ALA A 104 -5.26 -21.63 11.79
C ALA A 104 -3.84 -21.26 12.23
N VAL A 105 -2.94 -22.23 12.33
CA VAL A 105 -1.54 -21.99 12.71
C VAL A 105 -0.82 -21.12 11.69
N VAL A 106 -0.93 -21.47 10.41
CA VAL A 106 -0.23 -20.74 9.32
C VAL A 106 -0.76 -19.32 9.18
N TYR A 107 -2.08 -19.13 9.23
CA TYR A 107 -2.68 -17.79 9.15
C TYR A 107 -2.34 -16.94 10.37
N THR A 108 -2.35 -17.51 11.58
CA THR A 108 -1.95 -16.76 12.78
C THR A 108 -0.48 -16.35 12.70
N ARG A 109 0.40 -17.27 12.30
CA ARG A 109 1.84 -16.95 12.10
C ARG A 109 2.05 -15.86 11.07
N GLU A 110 1.38 -15.93 9.93
CA GLU A 110 1.49 -14.94 8.87
C GLU A 110 0.94 -13.58 9.33
N PHE A 111 -0.21 -13.56 10.01
CA PHE A 111 -0.75 -12.35 10.62
C PHE A 111 0.23 -11.70 11.59
N ILE A 112 0.80 -12.49 12.53
CA ILE A 112 1.79 -11.98 13.49
C ILE A 112 3.01 -11.44 12.75
N ARG A 113 3.52 -12.14 11.74
CA ARG A 113 4.65 -11.69 10.92
C ARG A 113 4.36 -10.35 10.26
N GLN A 114 3.23 -10.23 9.56
CA GLN A 114 2.82 -8.97 8.91
C GLN A 114 2.60 -7.85 9.93
N TYR A 115 1.96 -8.15 11.06
CA TYR A 115 1.70 -7.17 12.10
C TYR A 115 3.00 -6.62 12.73
N LEU A 116 3.95 -7.50 13.06
CA LEU A 116 5.22 -7.09 13.64
C LEU A 116 6.11 -6.30 12.66
N THR A 117 5.95 -6.50 11.35
CA THR A 117 6.67 -5.73 10.34
C THR A 117 6.43 -4.22 10.46
N TYR A 118 5.24 -3.80 10.91
CA TYR A 118 4.93 -2.37 11.13
C TYR A 118 5.71 -1.72 12.29
N TYR A 119 6.35 -2.51 13.14
CA TYR A 119 7.20 -2.03 14.25
C TYR A 119 8.68 -2.30 13.98
N SER A 120 9.02 -2.84 12.82
CA SER A 120 10.41 -3.09 12.46
C SER A 120 11.19 -1.79 12.23
N VAL A 121 12.49 -1.85 12.46
CA VAL A 121 13.40 -0.75 12.12
C VAL A 121 13.35 -0.46 10.62
N ASP A 122 13.28 -1.51 9.80
CA ASP A 122 13.18 -1.43 8.34
C ASP A 122 11.96 -0.61 7.86
N PHE A 123 10.81 -0.75 8.54
CA PHE A 123 9.61 0.01 8.19
C PHE A 123 9.63 1.43 8.75
N LEU A 124 10.08 1.57 10.01
CA LEU A 124 10.00 2.86 10.69
C LEU A 124 11.12 3.82 10.28
N PHE A 125 12.33 3.33 10.03
CA PHE A 125 13.52 4.19 9.86
C PHE A 125 14.30 3.93 8.58
N GLU A 126 14.07 2.80 7.87
CA GLU A 126 14.80 2.44 6.65
C GLU A 126 13.83 2.31 5.46
N ASP A 127 14.39 2.31 4.24
CA ASP A 127 13.60 2.17 3.02
C ASP A 127 13.18 0.72 2.69
N LYS A 128 13.81 -0.26 3.30
CA LYS A 128 13.60 -1.69 3.03
C LYS A 128 12.21 -2.20 3.43
N GLY A 129 11.60 -1.54 4.41
CA GLY A 129 10.26 -1.88 4.90
C GLY A 129 9.12 -1.17 4.17
N LEU A 130 9.39 -0.36 3.14
CA LEU A 130 8.36 0.39 2.41
C LEU A 130 8.07 -0.25 1.05
N PRO A 131 6.80 -0.21 0.58
CA PRO A 131 6.48 -0.62 -0.79
C PRO A 131 7.25 0.22 -1.81
N ASP A 132 7.78 -0.41 -2.85
CA ASP A 132 8.65 0.20 -3.85
C ASP A 132 8.13 1.49 -4.47
N ARG A 133 6.81 1.61 -4.62
CA ARG A 133 6.17 2.81 -5.18
C ARG A 133 6.24 4.05 -4.29
N TYR A 134 6.47 3.88 -2.97
CA TYR A 134 6.50 4.98 -1.99
C TYR A 134 7.90 5.24 -1.45
N VAL A 135 8.88 4.43 -1.81
CA VAL A 135 10.23 4.50 -1.29
C VAL A 135 10.90 5.82 -1.67
N VAL A 136 11.41 6.52 -0.68
CA VAL A 136 12.47 7.51 -0.83
C VAL A 136 13.77 6.80 -0.43
N PRO A 137 14.82 6.80 -1.27
CA PRO A 137 16.04 6.07 -0.98
C PRO A 137 16.62 6.40 0.40
N ASN A 138 16.97 5.37 1.15
CA ASN A 138 17.56 5.46 2.51
C ASN A 138 16.67 6.19 3.53
N GLN A 139 15.34 6.17 3.37
CA GLN A 139 14.43 6.86 4.26
C GLN A 139 13.20 6.00 4.61
N GLY A 140 12.96 5.79 5.91
CA GLY A 140 11.76 5.15 6.43
C GLY A 140 10.62 6.15 6.70
N LEU A 141 9.68 5.72 7.53
CA LEU A 141 8.54 6.52 7.95
C LEU A 141 8.94 7.69 8.87
N LEU A 142 9.97 7.49 9.69
CA LEU A 142 10.46 8.42 10.70
C LEU A 142 11.95 8.69 10.49
N PHE A 143 12.42 9.83 10.95
CA PHE A 143 13.84 10.12 11.07
C PHE A 143 14.44 9.42 12.28
N TYR A 144 15.70 9.02 12.21
CA TYR A 144 16.41 8.44 13.36
C TYR A 144 16.46 9.37 14.56
N GLY A 145 16.48 10.68 14.34
CA GLY A 145 16.38 11.69 15.39
C GLY A 145 15.12 11.60 16.25
N PHE A 146 14.08 10.90 15.80
CA PHE A 146 12.90 10.66 16.63
C PHE A 146 13.06 9.49 17.61
N ILE A 147 14.06 8.62 17.46
CA ILE A 147 14.31 7.50 18.39
C ILE A 147 14.51 7.99 19.83
N PRO A 148 15.47 8.91 20.12
CA PRO A 148 15.65 9.39 21.48
C PRO A 148 14.41 10.09 22.02
N ILE A 149 13.62 10.75 21.19
CA ILE A 149 12.37 11.38 21.60
C ILE A 149 11.32 10.33 21.98
N LEU A 150 11.18 9.26 21.20
CA LEU A 150 10.30 8.13 21.54
C LEU A 150 10.76 7.43 22.83
N LEU A 151 12.07 7.27 23.02
CA LEU A 151 12.61 6.68 24.25
C LEU A 151 12.28 7.52 25.49
N LEU A 152 12.19 8.84 25.40
CA LEU A 152 11.75 9.68 26.52
C LEU A 152 10.35 9.26 27.02
N PHE A 153 9.42 8.94 26.11
CA PHE A 153 8.11 8.47 26.55
C PHE A 153 8.22 7.24 27.43
N PHE A 154 9.02 6.25 27.06
CA PHE A 154 9.20 5.02 27.85
C PHE A 154 9.98 5.26 29.13
N LEU A 155 10.96 6.16 29.16
CA LEU A 155 11.73 6.53 30.35
C LEU A 155 10.84 7.20 31.42
N TYR A 156 9.91 8.05 30.97
CA TYR A 156 8.95 8.72 31.86
C TYR A 156 7.62 7.96 32.03
N PHE A 157 7.52 6.79 31.39
CA PHE A 157 6.36 5.93 31.54
C PHE A 157 6.38 5.18 32.86
N HIS A 158 5.61 5.67 33.83
CA HIS A 158 5.42 4.98 35.10
C HIS A 158 4.12 4.20 35.13
N PRO A 159 4.07 2.86 35.00
CA PRO A 159 2.87 2.09 34.84
C PRO A 159 1.86 2.14 36.01
N PHE A 160 2.25 2.60 37.18
CA PHE A 160 1.43 2.57 38.40
C PHE A 160 0.97 3.96 38.94
N SER A 161 1.23 5.09 38.28
CA SER A 161 0.75 6.41 38.69
C SER A 161 -0.67 6.75 38.18
N LYS A 162 -1.38 7.67 38.78
CA LYS A 162 -2.77 8.03 38.41
C LYS A 162 -2.94 8.63 37.01
N THR A 163 -1.87 9.14 36.42
CA THR A 163 -1.83 9.71 35.06
C THR A 163 -1.73 8.66 33.95
N HIS A 164 -1.61 7.37 34.30
CA HIS A 164 -1.27 6.30 33.35
C HIS A 164 -2.39 5.88 32.41
N LYS A 165 -3.66 6.13 32.74
CA LYS A 165 -4.74 5.75 31.85
C LYS A 165 -4.51 6.31 30.44
N THR A 166 -4.10 7.56 30.36
CA THR A 166 -3.80 8.23 29.06
C THR A 166 -2.62 7.55 28.33
N SER A 167 -1.52 7.26 29.05
CA SER A 167 -0.37 6.61 28.43
C SER A 167 -0.67 5.20 27.96
N TRP A 168 -1.46 4.42 28.74
CA TRP A 168 -1.95 3.11 28.30
C TRP A 168 -2.88 3.22 27.10
N TYR A 169 -3.72 4.24 27.04
CA TYR A 169 -4.57 4.47 25.87
C TYR A 169 -3.74 4.79 24.62
N ILE A 170 -2.69 5.59 24.74
CA ILE A 170 -1.80 5.90 23.62
C ILE A 170 -1.10 4.62 23.12
N LEU A 171 -0.58 3.78 24.03
CA LEU A 171 -0.01 2.48 23.68
C LEU A 171 -1.04 1.55 23.04
N TYR A 172 -2.25 1.51 23.58
CA TYR A 172 -3.36 0.78 22.96
C TYR A 172 -3.64 1.25 21.53
N LEU A 173 -3.69 2.57 21.29
CA LEU A 173 -3.84 3.11 19.96
C LEU A 173 -2.68 2.73 19.03
N LEU A 174 -1.45 2.81 19.53
CA LEU A 174 -0.28 2.39 18.75
C LEU A 174 -0.43 0.93 18.30
N LEU A 175 -0.80 0.02 19.21
CA LEU A 175 -1.01 -1.39 18.89
C LEU A 175 -2.24 -1.63 17.98
N LEU A 176 -3.27 -0.81 18.09
CA LEU A 176 -4.50 -0.96 17.30
C LEU A 176 -4.33 -0.53 15.84
N MET A 177 -3.58 0.57 15.58
CA MET A 177 -3.57 1.24 14.28
C MET A 177 -3.06 0.39 13.10
N PRO A 178 -2.05 -0.50 13.21
CA PRO A 178 -1.61 -1.31 12.07
C PRO A 178 -2.47 -2.56 11.82
N LEU A 179 -3.43 -2.90 12.71
CA LEU A 179 -4.24 -4.12 12.55
C LEU A 179 -4.92 -4.26 11.18
N PRO A 180 -5.61 -3.21 10.64
CA PRO A 180 -6.24 -3.34 9.34
C PRO A 180 -5.25 -3.57 8.21
N ALA A 181 -4.06 -2.96 8.30
CA ALA A 181 -3.00 -3.14 7.32
C ALA A 181 -2.44 -4.56 7.37
N ALA A 182 -2.21 -5.10 8.57
CA ALA A 182 -1.73 -6.47 8.78
C ALA A 182 -2.74 -7.56 8.34
N LEU A 183 -4.03 -7.24 8.27
CA LEU A 183 -5.06 -8.14 7.78
C LEU A 183 -5.17 -8.19 6.26
N THR A 184 -4.34 -7.42 5.53
CA THR A 184 -4.39 -7.35 4.08
C THR A 184 -3.06 -7.76 3.47
N ASN A 185 -3.09 -8.34 2.26
CA ASN A 185 -1.90 -8.84 1.56
C ASN A 185 -1.42 -7.90 0.44
N GLU A 186 -2.12 -6.80 0.18
CA GLU A 186 -1.76 -5.85 -0.87
C GLU A 186 -0.70 -4.89 -0.34
N ASP A 187 0.49 -4.87 -0.97
CA ASP A 187 1.65 -4.04 -0.56
C ASP A 187 1.99 -4.15 0.93
N SER A 188 2.31 -5.33 1.42
CA SER A 188 2.67 -5.50 2.83
C SER A 188 4.18 -5.27 3.04
N PRO A 189 4.59 -4.33 3.93
CA PRO A 189 3.75 -3.44 4.73
C PRO A 189 3.10 -2.30 3.91
N ASN A 190 1.83 -2.00 4.20
CA ASN A 190 1.07 -0.99 3.47
C ASN A 190 1.10 0.37 4.17
N LEU A 191 1.81 1.32 3.59
CA LEU A 191 1.99 2.65 4.16
C LEU A 191 0.66 3.41 4.36
N HIS A 192 -0.23 3.38 3.36
CA HIS A 192 -1.49 4.12 3.41
C HIS A 192 -2.42 3.62 4.52
N ARG A 193 -2.47 2.30 4.72
CA ARG A 193 -3.34 1.69 5.74
C ARG A 193 -2.78 1.81 7.14
N SER A 194 -1.46 1.94 7.28
CA SER A 194 -0.77 2.10 8.56
C SER A 194 -0.49 3.56 8.94
N MET A 195 -0.80 4.53 8.07
CA MET A 195 -0.52 5.96 8.31
C MET A 195 -1.11 6.48 9.63
N LEU A 196 -2.20 5.89 10.11
CA LEU A 196 -2.78 6.22 11.42
C LEU A 196 -1.84 5.97 12.60
N MET A 197 -0.81 5.11 12.45
CA MET A 197 0.21 4.92 13.50
C MET A 197 0.99 6.19 13.80
N ILE A 198 1.07 7.13 12.86
CA ILE A 198 1.75 8.41 13.08
C ILE A 198 1.11 9.17 14.24
N LEU A 199 -0.21 9.11 14.38
CA LEU A 199 -0.92 9.84 15.45
C LEU A 199 -0.46 9.43 16.85
N PRO A 200 -0.55 8.17 17.30
CA PRO A 200 -0.06 7.77 18.62
C PRO A 200 1.46 7.96 18.76
N LEU A 201 2.27 7.78 17.72
CA LEU A 201 3.70 8.04 17.76
C LEU A 201 4.02 9.52 18.06
N VAL A 202 3.34 10.45 17.39
CA VAL A 202 3.52 11.89 17.63
C VAL A 202 3.05 12.27 19.04
N ILE A 203 1.94 11.71 19.52
CA ILE A 203 1.47 11.95 20.89
C ILE A 203 2.47 11.41 21.92
N MET A 204 3.03 10.21 21.70
CA MET A 204 4.08 9.63 22.57
C MET A 204 5.30 10.54 22.63
N MET A 205 5.78 11.02 21.47
CA MET A 205 6.89 11.96 21.41
C MET A 205 6.59 13.26 22.17
N GLY A 206 5.39 13.83 21.99
CA GLY A 206 4.97 15.03 22.70
C GLY A 206 4.89 14.85 24.21
N VAL A 207 4.33 13.74 24.69
CA VAL A 207 4.27 13.41 26.13
C VAL A 207 5.68 13.19 26.69
N GLY A 208 6.56 12.47 25.99
CA GLY A 208 7.94 12.23 26.39
C GLY A 208 8.73 13.53 26.51
N VAL A 209 8.63 14.40 25.51
CA VAL A 209 9.28 15.74 25.54
C VAL A 209 8.74 16.60 26.66
N HIS A 210 7.42 16.61 26.87
CA HIS A 210 6.80 17.39 27.95
C HIS A 210 7.30 16.94 29.33
N SER A 211 7.32 15.63 29.59
CA SER A 211 7.83 15.08 30.85
C SER A 211 9.30 15.40 31.05
N PHE A 212 10.10 15.22 30.02
CA PHE A 212 11.53 15.60 30.05
C PHE A 212 11.72 17.10 30.30
N TRP A 213 10.85 17.94 29.70
CA TRP A 213 10.92 19.39 29.89
C TRP A 213 10.66 19.82 31.33
N THR A 214 9.71 19.17 32.00
CA THR A 214 9.34 19.49 33.39
C THR A 214 10.36 18.99 34.40
N ASP A 215 10.96 17.81 34.16
CA ASP A 215 11.81 17.15 35.17
C ASP A 215 13.30 17.45 35.01
N SER A 216 13.73 17.84 33.79
CA SER A 216 15.15 18.07 33.52
C SER A 216 15.61 19.47 33.92
N ASN A 217 16.89 19.58 34.36
CA ASN A 217 17.48 20.89 34.57
C ASN A 217 17.68 21.65 33.23
N LYS A 218 17.66 22.98 33.32
CA LYS A 218 17.73 23.89 32.15
C LYS A 218 18.91 23.60 31.22
N LYS A 219 20.07 23.27 31.78
CA LYS A 219 21.31 23.04 30.99
C LYS A 219 21.18 21.77 30.15
N ILE A 220 20.81 20.65 30.76
CA ILE A 220 20.63 19.36 30.07
C ILE A 220 19.53 19.47 29.00
N ARG A 221 18.41 20.09 29.33
CA ARG A 221 17.30 20.34 28.43
C ARG A 221 17.73 21.12 27.18
N ASN A 222 18.44 22.21 27.35
CA ASN A 222 18.88 23.04 26.22
C ASN A 222 19.87 22.28 25.31
N ILE A 223 20.82 21.55 25.91
CA ILE A 223 21.78 20.73 25.15
C ILE A 223 21.05 19.65 24.36
N PHE A 224 20.11 18.94 25.01
CA PHE A 224 19.31 17.88 24.34
C PHE A 224 18.50 18.45 23.19
N ILE A 225 17.71 19.53 23.41
CA ILE A 225 16.88 20.13 22.37
C ILE A 225 17.74 20.63 21.21
N PHE A 226 18.84 21.34 21.49
CA PHE A 226 19.72 21.81 20.44
C PHE A 226 20.28 20.65 19.61
N GLY A 227 20.83 19.62 20.28
CA GLY A 227 21.41 18.44 19.61
C GLY A 227 20.39 17.70 18.74
N ILE A 228 19.21 17.43 19.29
CA ILE A 228 18.13 16.73 18.55
C ILE A 228 17.60 17.58 17.38
N SER A 229 17.40 18.89 17.61
CA SER A 229 16.93 19.77 16.54
C SER A 229 17.93 19.86 15.39
N LEU A 230 19.23 19.97 15.72
CA LEU A 230 20.28 19.96 14.72
C LEU A 230 20.31 18.64 13.96
N PHE A 231 20.21 17.50 14.65
CA PHE A 231 20.23 16.19 14.02
C PHE A 231 19.03 15.99 13.08
N ILE A 232 17.82 16.31 13.54
CA ILE A 232 16.60 16.24 12.69
C ILE A 232 16.71 17.20 11.49
N ALA A 233 17.28 18.39 11.66
CA ALA A 233 17.49 19.32 10.55
C ALA A 233 18.44 18.75 9.48
N LEU A 234 19.53 18.10 9.90
CA LEU A 234 20.46 17.43 8.97
C LEU A 234 19.78 16.25 8.25
N GLU A 235 19.02 15.43 8.97
CA GLU A 235 18.24 14.35 8.35
C GLU A 235 17.19 14.87 7.37
N PHE A 236 16.53 15.99 7.72
CA PHE A 236 15.56 16.62 6.80
C PHE A 236 16.23 17.13 5.53
N ILE A 237 17.43 17.74 5.63
CA ILE A 237 18.20 18.17 4.45
C ILE A 237 18.57 16.95 3.58
N PHE A 238 19.01 15.86 4.22
CA PHE A 238 19.32 14.61 3.53
C PHE A 238 18.06 14.03 2.87
N PHE A 239 16.94 13.93 3.59
CA PHE A 239 15.65 13.49 3.04
C PHE A 239 15.24 14.33 1.85
N TRP A 240 15.33 15.67 1.94
CA TRP A 240 14.97 16.56 0.84
C TRP A 240 15.81 16.32 -0.41
N HIS A 241 17.11 16.10 -0.22
CA HIS A 241 18.01 15.75 -1.33
C HIS A 241 17.60 14.41 -1.97
N GLN A 242 17.37 13.37 -1.17
CA GLN A 242 16.93 12.06 -1.68
C GLN A 242 15.57 12.15 -2.40
N TYR A 243 14.63 12.89 -1.82
CA TYR A 243 13.30 13.09 -2.38
C TYR A 243 13.32 13.86 -3.70
N SER A 244 14.05 14.97 -3.78
CA SER A 244 14.02 15.85 -4.95
C SER A 244 14.87 15.34 -6.12
N ILE A 245 15.97 14.64 -5.85
CA ILE A 245 16.92 14.20 -6.87
C ILE A 245 16.80 12.70 -7.16
N HIS A 246 16.91 11.87 -6.14
CA HIS A 246 17.05 10.43 -6.33
C HIS A 246 15.73 9.67 -6.44
N GLN A 247 14.65 10.18 -5.85
CA GLN A 247 13.36 9.50 -5.89
C GLN A 247 12.85 9.29 -7.33
N ILE A 248 13.10 10.24 -8.23
CA ILE A 248 12.62 10.17 -9.62
C ILE A 248 13.18 8.95 -10.36
N SER A 249 14.47 8.67 -10.16
CA SER A 249 15.18 7.55 -10.80
C SER A 249 15.15 6.25 -9.99
N ASN A 250 14.71 6.30 -8.71
CA ASN A 250 14.65 5.11 -7.88
C ASN A 250 13.41 4.29 -8.21
N LYS A 251 13.60 3.05 -8.70
CA LYS A 251 12.54 2.09 -9.01
C LYS A 251 11.39 2.65 -9.88
N PRO A 252 11.68 3.29 -11.01
CA PRO A 252 10.69 4.01 -11.82
C PRO A 252 9.61 3.10 -12.44
N VAL A 253 9.87 1.78 -12.51
CA VAL A 253 8.91 0.75 -12.94
C VAL A 253 7.63 0.82 -12.10
N TYR A 254 7.76 0.90 -10.78
CA TYR A 254 6.61 0.94 -9.86
C TYR A 254 5.81 2.24 -9.91
N ARG A 255 6.32 3.25 -10.62
CA ARG A 255 5.63 4.53 -10.85
C ARG A 255 5.07 4.66 -12.27
N ASN A 256 5.05 3.54 -13.00
CA ASN A 256 4.53 3.48 -14.36
C ASN A 256 5.19 4.50 -15.32
N GLN A 257 6.50 4.80 -15.11
CA GLN A 257 7.24 5.67 -16.01
C GLN A 257 7.35 5.06 -17.40
N GLY A 258 7.23 5.93 -18.41
CA GLY A 258 7.24 5.54 -19.82
C GLY A 258 5.84 5.31 -20.41
N GLN A 259 4.81 5.10 -19.60
CA GLN A 259 3.45 4.87 -20.11
C GLN A 259 2.87 6.12 -20.81
N LYS A 260 3.08 7.30 -20.25
CA LYS A 260 2.59 8.57 -20.83
C LYS A 260 3.25 8.85 -22.17
N GLU A 261 4.56 8.68 -22.25
CA GLU A 261 5.38 8.85 -23.44
C GLU A 261 4.96 7.88 -24.53
N LEU A 262 4.81 6.59 -24.17
CA LEU A 262 4.30 5.56 -25.06
C LEU A 262 2.93 5.92 -25.62
N ILE A 263 1.98 6.29 -24.75
CA ILE A 263 0.61 6.57 -25.17
C ILE A 263 0.56 7.78 -26.11
N LYS A 264 1.34 8.82 -25.83
CA LYS A 264 1.48 9.95 -26.73
C LYS A 264 2.03 9.55 -28.11
N TYR A 265 3.04 8.69 -28.14
CA TYR A 265 3.58 8.17 -29.39
C TYR A 265 2.52 7.40 -30.16
N VAL A 266 1.83 6.47 -29.51
CA VAL A 266 0.76 5.67 -30.13
C VAL A 266 -0.37 6.57 -30.64
N GLN A 267 -0.81 7.55 -29.85
CA GLN A 267 -1.85 8.50 -30.23
C GLN A 267 -1.50 9.30 -31.48
N ASN A 268 -0.25 9.79 -31.55
CA ASN A 268 0.23 10.58 -32.66
C ASN A 268 0.35 9.78 -33.97
N ASN A 269 0.65 8.49 -33.84
CA ASN A 269 0.89 7.59 -34.98
C ASN A 269 -0.27 6.65 -35.27
N GLN A 270 -1.36 6.68 -34.48
CA GLN A 270 -2.48 5.75 -34.57
C GLN A 270 -3.08 5.65 -35.98
N ARG A 271 -3.13 6.77 -36.72
CA ARG A 271 -3.70 6.85 -38.07
C ARG A 271 -2.82 6.24 -39.15
N ASN A 272 -1.52 6.02 -38.84
CA ASN A 272 -0.55 5.48 -39.78
C ASN A 272 -0.58 3.94 -39.86
N TYR A 273 -1.32 3.30 -38.93
CA TYR A 273 -1.38 1.84 -38.83
C TYR A 273 -2.83 1.36 -38.90
N GLU A 274 -3.03 0.24 -39.58
CA GLU A 274 -4.32 -0.43 -39.61
C GLU A 274 -4.66 -1.05 -38.26
N THR A 275 -3.65 -1.65 -37.63
CA THR A 275 -3.79 -2.34 -36.35
C THR A 275 -2.60 -2.04 -35.44
N ILE A 276 -2.88 -1.83 -34.15
CA ILE A 276 -1.85 -1.64 -33.12
C ILE A 276 -2.09 -2.67 -32.03
N TYR A 277 -1.10 -3.48 -31.71
CA TYR A 277 -1.12 -4.41 -30.60
C TYR A 277 -0.37 -3.84 -29.41
N MET A 278 -0.97 -3.86 -28.23
CA MET A 278 -0.38 -3.40 -26.98
C MET A 278 -0.55 -4.47 -25.88
N PRO A 279 0.35 -4.54 -24.89
CA PRO A 279 0.20 -5.45 -23.78
C PRO A 279 -1.09 -5.19 -22.99
N LEU A 280 -1.82 -6.25 -22.66
CA LEU A 280 -2.92 -6.23 -21.70
C LEU A 280 -2.34 -6.39 -20.28
N ASP A 281 -1.26 -5.66 -19.98
CA ASP A 281 -0.59 -5.70 -18.70
C ASP A 281 -1.07 -4.57 -17.80
N GLY A 282 -1.43 -4.92 -16.55
CA GLY A 282 -1.87 -3.96 -15.54
C GLY A 282 -2.99 -3.05 -16.01
N ASP A 283 -2.79 -1.76 -15.81
CA ASP A 283 -3.78 -0.70 -16.09
C ASP A 283 -3.50 0.03 -17.42
N LEU A 284 -2.65 -0.49 -18.30
CA LEU A 284 -2.26 0.18 -19.55
C LEU A 284 -3.47 0.60 -20.42
N PRO A 285 -4.53 -0.23 -20.60
CA PRO A 285 -5.72 0.19 -21.32
C PRO A 285 -6.44 1.39 -20.67
N LEU A 286 -6.46 1.45 -19.34
CA LEU A 286 -7.07 2.55 -18.60
C LEU A 286 -6.22 3.82 -18.72
N TYR A 287 -4.90 3.70 -18.66
CA TYR A 287 -3.99 4.82 -18.91
C TYR A 287 -4.12 5.36 -20.33
N TYR A 288 -4.29 4.47 -21.33
CA TYR A 288 -4.56 4.90 -22.70
C TYR A 288 -5.83 5.76 -22.78
N LEU A 289 -6.94 5.29 -22.22
CA LEU A 289 -8.20 6.03 -22.17
C LEU A 289 -8.05 7.38 -21.43
N PHE A 290 -7.33 7.37 -20.32
CA PHE A 290 -7.10 8.57 -19.51
C PHE A 290 -6.27 9.63 -20.26
N TYR A 291 -5.10 9.26 -20.80
CA TYR A 291 -4.22 10.20 -21.47
C TYR A 291 -4.76 10.67 -22.82
N THR A 292 -5.58 9.87 -23.50
CA THR A 292 -6.23 10.25 -24.76
C THR A 292 -7.58 10.93 -24.56
N GLN A 293 -8.04 11.09 -23.29
CA GLN A 293 -9.35 11.67 -22.94
C GLN A 293 -10.55 10.93 -23.58
N LYS A 294 -10.41 9.60 -23.77
CA LYS A 294 -11.44 8.74 -24.36
C LYS A 294 -12.21 7.90 -23.33
N MET A 295 -12.29 8.37 -22.07
CA MET A 295 -12.97 7.65 -20.98
C MET A 295 -14.48 7.47 -21.21
N ASP A 296 -15.09 8.32 -22.05
CA ASP A 296 -16.48 8.20 -22.50
C ASP A 296 -16.74 6.92 -23.31
N LYS A 297 -15.72 6.39 -23.98
CA LYS A 297 -15.77 5.12 -24.72
C LYS A 297 -15.84 3.88 -23.81
N LEU A 298 -15.61 4.07 -22.49
CA LEU A 298 -15.67 3.00 -21.53
C LEU A 298 -17.15 2.73 -21.18
N GLU A 299 -17.70 1.64 -21.66
CA GLU A 299 -19.06 1.24 -21.31
C GLU A 299 -19.20 1.00 -19.81
N LYS A 300 -20.25 1.54 -19.19
CA LYS A 300 -20.53 1.36 -17.75
C LYS A 300 -20.53 -0.11 -17.32
N GLY A 301 -20.98 -1.01 -18.22
CA GLY A 301 -20.99 -2.45 -17.98
C GLY A 301 -19.59 -3.08 -17.84
N ILE A 302 -18.59 -2.54 -18.54
CA ILE A 302 -17.19 -2.99 -18.44
C ILE A 302 -16.63 -2.67 -17.06
N ILE A 303 -16.87 -1.44 -16.56
CA ILE A 303 -16.43 -1.03 -15.22
C ILE A 303 -17.11 -1.86 -14.13
N GLN A 304 -18.44 -2.03 -14.22
CA GLN A 304 -19.20 -2.76 -13.20
C GLN A 304 -18.84 -4.25 -13.13
N LYS A 305 -18.63 -4.89 -14.27
CA LYS A 305 -18.28 -6.31 -14.36
C LYS A 305 -16.80 -6.60 -14.28
N ARG A 306 -15.94 -5.56 -14.17
CA ARG A 306 -14.46 -5.67 -14.16
C ARG A 306 -13.92 -6.46 -15.36
N ILE A 307 -14.55 -6.30 -16.51
CA ILE A 307 -14.10 -6.93 -17.75
C ILE A 307 -12.88 -6.15 -18.25
N LYS A 308 -11.80 -6.85 -18.60
CA LYS A 308 -10.62 -6.25 -19.21
C LYS A 308 -11.00 -5.67 -20.58
N VAL A 309 -10.57 -4.44 -20.84
CA VAL A 309 -10.74 -3.79 -22.14
C VAL A 309 -9.83 -4.47 -23.15
N LYS A 310 -10.40 -5.13 -24.15
CA LYS A 310 -9.64 -5.90 -25.15
C LYS A 310 -9.28 -5.08 -26.40
N SER A 311 -10.07 -4.07 -26.73
CA SER A 311 -9.82 -3.19 -27.89
C SER A 311 -10.39 -1.80 -27.72
N ILE A 312 -9.74 -0.81 -28.30
CA ILE A 312 -10.17 0.59 -28.38
C ILE A 312 -9.76 1.11 -29.74
N ASP A 313 -10.75 1.46 -30.59
CA ASP A 313 -10.51 1.83 -31.99
C ASP A 313 -9.74 0.70 -32.74
N ASN A 314 -8.58 1.01 -33.37
CA ASN A 314 -7.70 0.03 -34.00
C ASN A 314 -6.59 -0.51 -33.08
N ILE A 315 -6.70 -0.27 -31.77
CA ILE A 315 -5.77 -0.79 -30.79
C ILE A 315 -6.34 -2.03 -30.12
N HIS A 316 -5.57 -3.11 -30.13
CA HIS A 316 -5.91 -4.41 -29.52
C HIS A 316 -4.95 -4.70 -28.36
N PHE A 317 -5.51 -4.98 -27.19
CA PHE A 317 -4.74 -5.35 -26.01
C PHE A 317 -4.63 -6.87 -25.91
N VAL A 318 -3.41 -7.38 -25.88
CA VAL A 318 -3.07 -8.80 -25.91
C VAL A 318 -2.38 -9.21 -24.61
N ASP A 319 -2.76 -10.36 -24.07
CA ASP A 319 -2.09 -10.90 -22.87
C ASP A 319 -0.60 -11.19 -23.16
N GLY A 320 0.23 -10.89 -22.17
CA GLY A 320 1.69 -11.05 -22.26
C GLY A 320 2.42 -9.74 -22.51
N ILE A 321 3.69 -9.72 -22.11
CA ILE A 321 4.55 -8.53 -22.18
C ILE A 321 5.39 -8.47 -23.46
N CYS A 322 5.71 -9.65 -24.06
CA CYS A 322 6.44 -9.78 -25.32
C CYS A 322 5.50 -10.31 -26.42
N ILE A 323 4.86 -9.39 -27.12
CA ILE A 323 3.87 -9.73 -28.15
C ILE A 323 4.55 -10.26 -29.41
N THR A 324 5.76 -9.82 -29.71
CA THR A 324 6.55 -10.33 -30.85
C THR A 324 6.82 -11.81 -30.76
N ASP A 325 6.97 -12.40 -29.56
CA ASP A 325 7.12 -13.84 -29.41
C ASP A 325 5.88 -14.62 -29.89
N LYS A 326 4.68 -14.08 -29.63
CA LYS A 326 3.43 -14.69 -30.10
C LYS A 326 3.27 -14.64 -31.61
N VAL A 327 3.81 -13.58 -32.23
CA VAL A 327 3.84 -13.48 -33.71
C VAL A 327 4.79 -14.54 -34.30
N VAL A 328 5.98 -14.66 -33.73
CA VAL A 328 6.99 -15.65 -34.19
C VAL A 328 6.49 -17.08 -34.01
N HIS A 329 5.76 -17.36 -32.93
CA HIS A 329 5.19 -18.70 -32.69
C HIS A 329 3.88 -18.96 -33.44
N GLY A 330 3.40 -18.01 -34.23
CA GLY A 330 2.15 -18.16 -35.01
C GLY A 330 0.86 -18.09 -34.17
N GLU A 331 0.95 -17.70 -32.90
CA GLU A 331 -0.20 -17.52 -32.04
C GLU A 331 -0.99 -16.24 -32.36
N LEU A 332 -0.33 -15.24 -32.95
CA LEU A 332 -0.90 -13.98 -33.37
C LEU A 332 -0.55 -13.71 -34.84
N ILE A 333 -1.57 -13.67 -35.67
CA ILE A 333 -1.42 -13.32 -37.09
C ILE A 333 -1.53 -11.80 -37.23
N VAL A 334 -0.51 -11.18 -37.82
CA VAL A 334 -0.42 -9.73 -37.98
C VAL A 334 -0.36 -9.33 -39.45
N GLY A 335 -1.07 -8.27 -39.79
CA GLY A 335 -1.06 -7.71 -41.14
C GLY A 335 0.18 -6.83 -41.42
N PRO A 336 0.40 -6.46 -42.70
CA PRO A 336 1.60 -5.73 -43.12
C PRO A 336 1.72 -4.31 -42.54
N ASN A 337 0.63 -3.68 -42.18
CA ASN A 337 0.63 -2.30 -41.62
C ASN A 337 0.30 -2.30 -40.12
N THR A 338 1.05 -3.10 -39.36
CA THR A 338 0.82 -3.33 -37.95
C THR A 338 1.97 -2.77 -37.11
N LEU A 339 1.61 -2.04 -36.04
CA LEU A 339 2.53 -1.64 -34.98
C LEU A 339 2.35 -2.55 -33.78
N ILE A 340 3.44 -3.10 -33.26
CA ILE A 340 3.47 -3.92 -32.06
C ILE A 340 4.19 -3.15 -30.97
N VAL A 341 3.51 -2.90 -29.87
CA VAL A 341 4.10 -2.35 -28.65
C VAL A 341 4.33 -3.47 -27.65
N GLU A 342 5.50 -3.51 -27.05
CA GLU A 342 5.85 -4.54 -26.05
C GLU A 342 6.79 -3.98 -24.99
N SER A 343 7.10 -4.78 -23.97
CA SER A 343 8.11 -4.41 -22.96
C SER A 343 9.46 -4.15 -23.62
N GLY A 344 10.17 -3.14 -23.14
CA GLY A 344 11.52 -2.82 -23.63
C GLY A 344 12.54 -3.93 -23.41
N ASP A 345 12.25 -4.87 -22.46
CA ASP A 345 13.15 -6.00 -22.15
C ASP A 345 12.96 -7.21 -23.06
N CYS A 346 11.97 -7.20 -23.96
CA CYS A 346 11.74 -8.27 -24.91
C CYS A 346 12.91 -8.37 -25.90
N SER A 347 13.26 -9.59 -26.32
CA SER A 347 14.34 -9.83 -27.27
C SER A 347 14.08 -9.18 -28.64
N GLU A 348 15.12 -8.68 -29.28
CA GLU A 348 15.01 -8.16 -30.64
C GLU A 348 14.86 -9.33 -31.64
N LYS A 349 14.03 -9.12 -32.67
CA LYS A 349 13.78 -10.10 -33.72
C LYS A 349 14.35 -9.59 -35.04
N THR A 350 14.95 -10.48 -35.82
CA THR A 350 15.62 -10.15 -37.08
C THR A 350 14.73 -9.54 -38.14
N ASP A 351 13.44 -9.90 -38.12
CA ASP A 351 12.44 -9.45 -39.11
C ASP A 351 11.61 -8.24 -38.64
N MET A 352 12.04 -7.56 -37.57
CA MET A 352 11.34 -6.45 -36.99
C MET A 352 12.27 -5.28 -36.69
N ILE A 353 11.79 -4.05 -36.94
CA ILE A 353 12.53 -2.82 -36.65
C ILE A 353 11.84 -2.08 -35.50
N SER A 354 12.63 -1.68 -34.51
CA SER A 354 12.17 -0.80 -33.43
C SER A 354 12.04 0.63 -33.95
N GLU A 355 10.82 1.17 -33.98
CA GLU A 355 10.56 2.56 -34.37
C GLU A 355 10.85 3.54 -33.22
N ILE A 356 10.55 3.12 -31.99
CA ILE A 356 10.84 3.90 -30.79
C ILE A 356 11.15 2.97 -29.63
N ILE A 357 12.05 3.40 -28.77
CA ILE A 357 12.31 2.82 -27.45
C ILE A 357 12.05 3.92 -26.40
N VAL A 358 11.09 3.67 -25.54
CA VAL A 358 10.79 4.54 -24.41
C VAL A 358 11.62 4.11 -23.22
N THR A 359 12.46 5.00 -22.72
CA THR A 359 13.34 4.74 -21.56
C THR A 359 12.79 5.41 -20.31
N ARG A 360 13.04 4.80 -19.15
CA ARG A 360 12.76 5.37 -17.82
C ARG A 360 13.90 6.29 -17.38
N SER A 361 13.67 7.03 -16.30
CA SER A 361 14.66 7.95 -15.74
C SER A 361 15.94 7.27 -15.21
N ASP A 362 15.91 5.97 -14.94
CA ASP A 362 17.06 5.14 -14.57
C ASP A 362 17.82 4.57 -15.79
N GLY A 363 17.40 4.91 -17.01
CA GLY A 363 17.99 4.39 -18.25
C GLY A 363 17.45 3.02 -18.68
N THR A 364 16.60 2.36 -17.89
CA THR A 364 15.99 1.08 -18.29
C THR A 364 14.95 1.29 -19.39
N LYS A 365 14.83 0.30 -20.29
CA LYS A 365 13.83 0.34 -21.36
C LYS A 365 12.45 0.04 -20.77
N ALA A 366 11.49 0.96 -20.93
CA ALA A 366 10.12 0.76 -20.48
C ALA A 366 9.31 -0.04 -21.51
N TYR A 367 9.27 0.50 -22.72
CA TYR A 367 8.53 -0.06 -23.84
C TYR A 367 9.31 0.14 -25.12
N LYS A 368 9.04 -0.71 -26.11
CA LYS A 368 9.45 -0.48 -27.49
C LYS A 368 8.24 -0.68 -28.42
N ALA A 369 8.20 0.08 -29.48
CA ALA A 369 7.27 -0.13 -30.56
C ALA A 369 8.02 -0.62 -31.78
N VAL A 370 7.58 -1.75 -32.33
CA VAL A 370 8.24 -2.44 -33.44
C VAL A 370 7.29 -2.59 -34.64
N LYS A 371 7.84 -2.49 -35.82
CA LYS A 371 7.16 -2.73 -37.09
C LYS A 371 7.76 -3.96 -37.76
N ILE A 372 6.90 -4.77 -38.37
CA ILE A 372 7.33 -5.92 -39.14
C ILE A 372 7.88 -5.47 -40.47
N LEU A 373 9.08 -5.90 -40.81
CA LEU A 373 9.63 -5.72 -42.14
C LEU A 373 8.82 -6.57 -43.11
N GLN A 374 8.17 -5.92 -44.08
CA GLN A 374 7.59 -6.65 -45.21
C GLN A 374 8.76 -7.36 -45.91
N GLY A 375 8.77 -8.72 -45.86
CA GLY A 375 9.69 -9.50 -46.67
C GLY A 375 9.52 -9.11 -48.13
N LYS A 376 10.68 -8.89 -48.80
CA LYS A 376 10.74 -8.74 -50.25
C LYS A 376 10.18 -9.96 -50.95
#